data_6030428402cebdbd988ab962a22c4ad3
#
_entry.id   6030428402cebdbd988ab962a22c4ad3
#
_cell.length_a   1.000
_cell.length_b   1.000
_cell.length_c   1.000
_cell.angle_alpha   90.00
_cell.angle_beta   90.00
_cell.angle_gamma   90.00
#
_symmetry.space_group_name_H-M   'P 1'
#
loop_
_entity.id
_entity.type
_entity.pdbx_description
1 polymer ?
#
loop_
_entity_poly.entity_id
_entity_poly.type
_entity_poly.pdbx_seq_one_letter_code
_entity_poly.pdbx_strand_id
1 'polypeptide(L)'
;METYKMNIAGSERELPVCKVNENLSIAAFIMFGDVEVTVNSAKELLKIVPDFDVILTAEAKGIPLGYEMARQSNKPYVIARKSVKLYMNNVVSVKVKSITTDAVQTLCLDGAKAELLKGKKVLIVDDVISTGESLNSLKELTAKSGGEVVACSAVLAEGDAADRKDIIFLHKLPLFVK
;
A
#
# COMPACT_ATOMS: atom_id res chain seq x y z
N MET A 1 -19.43 17.74 -9.59
CA MET A 1 -18.85 16.38 -9.50
C MET A 1 -19.40 15.79 -8.22
N GLU A 2 -19.91 14.57 -8.25
CA GLU A 2 -20.39 13.87 -7.05
C GLU A 2 -19.24 13.55 -6.12
N THR A 3 -19.44 13.72 -4.81
CA THR A 3 -18.42 13.44 -3.80
C THR A 3 -18.97 12.52 -2.72
N TYR A 4 -18.09 11.74 -2.12
CA TYR A 4 -18.36 10.90 -0.95
C TYR A 4 -17.65 11.47 0.27
N LYS A 5 -18.44 11.84 1.29
CA LYS A 5 -17.88 12.36 2.55
C LYS A 5 -17.41 11.23 3.44
N MET A 6 -16.20 11.35 3.94
CA MET A 6 -15.58 10.35 4.79
C MET A 6 -14.67 10.97 5.85
N ASN A 7 -14.72 10.45 7.07
CA ASN A 7 -13.72 10.76 8.08
C ASN A 7 -12.59 9.72 7.98
N ILE A 8 -11.37 10.20 7.75
CA ILE A 8 -10.17 9.37 7.61
C ILE A 8 -9.20 9.74 8.71
N ALA A 9 -9.01 8.84 9.68
CA ALA A 9 -8.12 9.06 10.82
C ALA A 9 -8.36 10.39 11.56
N GLY A 10 -9.63 10.79 11.70
CA GLY A 10 -10.01 12.04 12.35
C GLY A 10 -10.10 13.26 11.44
N SER A 11 -9.73 13.13 10.16
CA SER A 11 -9.79 14.21 9.18
C SER A 11 -10.96 14.02 8.21
N GLU A 12 -11.87 14.98 8.14
CA GLU A 12 -13.01 14.96 7.20
C GLU A 12 -12.52 15.26 5.78
N ARG A 13 -12.93 14.42 4.81
CA ARG A 13 -12.60 14.59 3.38
C ARG A 13 -13.80 14.31 2.50
N GLU A 14 -13.85 15.01 1.37
CA GLU A 14 -14.79 14.77 0.27
C GLU A 14 -14.04 14.12 -0.88
N LEU A 15 -14.25 12.81 -1.07
CA LEU A 15 -13.59 12.04 -2.12
C LEU A 15 -14.42 12.15 -3.42
N PRO A 16 -13.78 12.46 -4.57
CA PRO A 16 -14.49 12.47 -5.86
C PRO A 16 -15.03 11.07 -6.18
N VAL A 17 -16.29 10.98 -6.59
CA VAL A 17 -16.87 9.74 -7.10
C VAL A 17 -16.56 9.62 -8.59
N CYS A 18 -15.79 8.59 -8.95
CA CYS A 18 -15.31 8.35 -10.31
C CYS A 18 -15.96 7.10 -10.88
N LYS A 19 -16.54 7.23 -12.09
CA LYS A 19 -17.10 6.11 -12.82
C LYS A 19 -15.99 5.22 -13.39
N VAL A 20 -16.00 3.93 -13.02
CA VAL A 20 -15.08 2.91 -13.55
C VAL A 20 -15.66 2.28 -14.81
N ASN A 21 -16.96 1.91 -14.76
CA ASN A 21 -17.73 1.38 -15.89
C ASN A 21 -19.20 1.71 -15.72
N GLU A 22 -20.09 1.14 -16.56
CA GLU A 22 -21.52 1.45 -16.52
C GLU A 22 -22.20 1.11 -15.20
N ASN A 23 -21.70 0.07 -14.51
CA ASN A 23 -22.31 -0.49 -13.30
C ASN A 23 -21.52 -0.18 -12.01
N LEU A 24 -20.32 0.42 -12.12
CA LEU A 24 -19.44 0.61 -10.98
C LEU A 24 -18.84 2.01 -10.92
N SER A 25 -18.95 2.64 -9.76
CA SER A 25 -18.19 3.84 -9.42
C SER A 25 -17.41 3.63 -8.11
N ILE A 26 -16.32 4.35 -7.94
CA ILE A 26 -15.46 4.32 -6.76
C ILE A 26 -15.30 5.72 -6.18
N ALA A 27 -15.07 5.82 -4.88
CA ALA A 27 -14.59 7.05 -4.27
C ALA A 27 -13.05 7.09 -4.41
N ALA A 28 -12.54 8.08 -5.13
CA ALA A 28 -11.10 8.17 -5.40
C ALA A 28 -10.36 8.77 -4.19
N PHE A 29 -9.67 7.91 -3.44
CA PHE A 29 -8.77 8.35 -2.38
C PHE A 29 -7.37 8.60 -2.96
N ILE A 30 -6.89 9.83 -2.81
CA ILE A 30 -5.56 10.25 -3.25
C ILE A 30 -4.85 10.94 -2.09
N MET A 31 -3.85 10.27 -1.54
CA MET A 31 -3.09 10.74 -0.37
C MET A 31 -2.04 11.80 -0.72
N PHE A 32 -1.68 11.94 -2.00
CA PHE A 32 -0.66 12.89 -2.44
C PHE A 32 -1.02 14.34 -2.08
N GLY A 33 -0.12 15.01 -1.39
CA GLY A 33 -0.30 16.40 -0.97
C GLY A 33 -1.16 16.59 0.28
N ASP A 34 -1.84 15.53 0.77
CA ASP A 34 -2.64 15.60 1.99
C ASP A 34 -1.80 15.22 3.22
N VAL A 35 -1.10 16.20 3.75
CA VAL A 35 -0.19 16.00 4.90
C VAL A 35 -0.95 15.60 6.15
N GLU A 36 -2.09 16.23 6.44
CA GLU A 36 -2.88 15.96 7.64
C GLU A 36 -3.37 14.51 7.68
N VAL A 37 -4.00 14.03 6.59
CA VAL A 37 -4.46 12.63 6.48
C VAL A 37 -3.28 11.68 6.56
N THR A 38 -2.14 11.99 5.92
CA THR A 38 -0.95 11.15 5.94
C THR A 38 -0.41 10.99 7.36
N VAL A 39 -0.23 12.08 8.09
CA VAL A 39 0.29 12.08 9.47
C VAL A 39 -0.66 11.34 10.42
N ASN A 40 -1.95 11.65 10.34
CA ASN A 40 -2.96 11.05 11.22
C ASN A 40 -3.13 9.55 10.92
N SER A 41 -3.18 9.16 9.65
CA SER A 41 -3.29 7.74 9.26
C SER A 41 -2.08 6.93 9.72
N ALA A 42 -0.87 7.46 9.55
CA ALA A 42 0.35 6.81 10.04
C ALA A 42 0.30 6.61 11.55
N LYS A 43 -0.09 7.63 12.30
CA LYS A 43 -0.23 7.58 13.76
C LYS A 43 -1.24 6.51 14.22
N GLU A 44 -2.41 6.46 13.59
CA GLU A 44 -3.44 5.49 13.97
C GLU A 44 -3.05 4.06 13.56
N LEU A 45 -2.45 3.84 12.40
CA LEU A 45 -1.96 2.52 11.98
C LEU A 45 -0.87 1.99 12.91
N LEU A 46 0.08 2.83 13.33
CA LEU A 46 1.16 2.44 14.24
C LEU A 46 0.67 1.96 15.62
N LYS A 47 -0.55 2.32 16.04
CA LYS A 47 -1.15 1.82 17.28
C LYS A 47 -1.66 0.38 17.18
N ILE A 48 -1.96 -0.11 15.98
CA ILE A 48 -2.68 -1.36 15.75
C ILE A 48 -1.89 -2.42 14.95
N VAL A 49 -0.80 -2.03 14.29
CA VAL A 49 0.09 -2.97 13.62
C VAL A 49 1.02 -3.67 14.63
N PRO A 50 1.42 -4.94 14.38
CA PRO A 50 2.38 -5.63 15.22
C PRO A 50 3.79 -4.99 15.14
N ASP A 51 4.68 -5.41 16.01
CA ASP A 51 6.08 -4.99 15.94
C ASP A 51 6.73 -5.44 14.62
N PHE A 52 7.54 -4.55 14.03
CA PHE A 52 8.20 -4.75 12.76
C PHE A 52 9.60 -4.10 12.76
N ASP A 53 10.45 -4.47 11.82
CA ASP A 53 11.80 -3.92 11.67
C ASP A 53 11.89 -2.92 10.51
N VAL A 54 11.13 -3.14 9.44
CA VAL A 54 11.20 -2.36 8.21
C VAL A 54 9.83 -2.30 7.52
N ILE A 55 9.56 -1.19 6.85
CA ILE A 55 8.34 -0.99 6.06
C ILE A 55 8.68 -1.26 4.59
N LEU A 56 7.79 -1.96 3.88
CA LEU A 56 7.82 -2.12 2.44
C LEU A 56 6.52 -1.57 1.83
N THR A 57 6.66 -0.72 0.82
CA THR A 57 5.54 -0.21 0.02
C THR A 57 5.89 -0.23 -1.47
N ALA A 58 4.88 -0.18 -2.33
CA ALA A 58 5.07 -0.05 -3.77
C ALA A 58 4.93 1.42 -4.22
N GLU A 59 5.66 1.78 -5.29
CA GLU A 59 5.39 3.06 -5.95
C GLU A 59 3.99 3.02 -6.58
N ALA A 60 3.17 4.09 -6.53
CA ALA A 60 3.59 5.40 -6.01
C ALA A 60 2.78 5.84 -4.79
N LYS A 61 1.49 5.47 -4.67
CA LYS A 61 0.53 6.09 -3.75
C LYS A 61 0.75 5.74 -2.28
N GLY A 62 1.31 4.57 -2.00
CA GLY A 62 1.68 4.17 -0.64
C GLY A 62 2.93 4.87 -0.08
N ILE A 63 3.71 5.57 -0.91
CA ILE A 63 4.99 6.18 -0.48
C ILE A 63 4.81 7.21 0.64
N PRO A 64 3.86 8.16 0.58
CA PRO A 64 3.69 9.12 1.68
C PRO A 64 3.41 8.46 3.02
N LEU A 65 2.55 7.43 3.03
CA LEU A 65 2.24 6.66 4.23
C LEU A 65 3.47 5.91 4.74
N GLY A 66 4.18 5.20 3.86
CA GLY A 66 5.39 4.45 4.21
C GLY A 66 6.48 5.35 4.80
N TYR A 67 6.71 6.52 4.20
CA TYR A 67 7.63 7.53 4.73
C TYR A 67 7.21 8.00 6.13
N GLU A 68 5.94 8.38 6.30
CA GLU A 68 5.48 8.96 7.54
C GLU A 68 5.43 7.94 8.69
N MET A 69 5.03 6.71 8.41
CA MET A 69 5.12 5.61 9.39
C MET A 69 6.57 5.32 9.78
N ALA A 70 7.50 5.34 8.83
CA ALA A 70 8.94 5.20 9.09
C ALA A 70 9.48 6.32 9.99
N ARG A 71 9.11 7.57 9.69
CA ARG A 71 9.48 8.74 10.49
C ARG A 71 8.95 8.65 11.92
N GLN A 72 7.67 8.32 12.11
CA GLN A 72 7.05 8.25 13.43
C GLN A 72 7.57 7.07 14.27
N SER A 73 7.88 5.93 13.62
CA SER A 73 8.39 4.74 14.30
C SER A 73 9.92 4.71 14.45
N ASN A 74 10.63 5.64 13.81
CA ASN A 74 12.10 5.64 13.70
C ASN A 74 12.65 4.33 13.11
N LYS A 75 11.94 3.75 12.13
CA LYS A 75 12.33 2.53 11.42
C LYS A 75 12.52 2.81 9.93
N PRO A 76 13.36 2.03 9.22
CA PRO A 76 13.57 2.24 7.79
C PRO A 76 12.34 1.85 6.96
N TYR A 77 12.26 2.41 5.74
CA TYR A 77 11.31 1.98 4.74
C TYR A 77 12.00 1.72 3.40
N VAL A 78 11.40 0.84 2.62
CA VAL A 78 11.86 0.43 1.30
C VAL A 78 10.70 0.56 0.31
N ILE A 79 11.00 1.01 -0.91
CA ILE A 79 10.03 1.21 -1.98
C ILE A 79 10.30 0.19 -3.09
N ALA A 80 9.33 -0.68 -3.36
CA ALA A 80 9.32 -1.51 -4.56
C ALA A 80 8.96 -0.68 -5.79
N ARG A 81 9.80 -0.74 -6.83
CA ARG A 81 9.64 0.05 -8.06
C ARG A 81 8.93 -0.77 -9.12
N LYS A 82 8.15 -0.10 -9.97
CA LYS A 82 7.42 -0.73 -11.10
C LYS A 82 8.30 -1.02 -12.31
N SER A 83 9.54 -0.56 -12.31
CA SER A 83 10.54 -0.83 -13.34
C SER A 83 11.95 -0.75 -12.78
N VAL A 84 12.85 -1.54 -13.35
CA VAL A 84 14.27 -1.45 -13.06
C VAL A 84 14.81 -0.08 -13.50
N LYS A 85 15.62 0.55 -12.66
CA LYS A 85 16.27 1.84 -12.94
C LYS A 85 17.76 1.63 -13.21
N LEU A 86 18.38 2.55 -13.92
CA LEU A 86 19.78 2.45 -14.34
C LEU A 86 20.78 2.30 -13.18
N TYR A 87 20.43 2.83 -12.02
CA TYR A 87 21.27 2.77 -10.82
C TYR A 87 21.14 1.49 -10.00
N MET A 88 20.19 0.62 -10.36
CA MET A 88 19.95 -0.63 -9.61
C MET A 88 20.94 -1.72 -9.99
N ASN A 89 21.45 -2.43 -8.99
CA ASN A 89 22.34 -3.59 -9.15
C ASN A 89 21.74 -4.80 -8.41
N ASN A 90 22.05 -6.01 -8.87
CA ASN A 90 21.57 -7.26 -8.26
C ASN A 90 20.06 -7.27 -7.96
N VAL A 91 19.28 -6.86 -8.95
CA VAL A 91 17.85 -6.62 -8.82
C VAL A 91 17.10 -7.89 -8.43
N VAL A 92 16.29 -7.80 -7.38
CA VAL A 92 15.27 -8.80 -7.04
C VAL A 92 13.94 -8.34 -7.61
N SER A 93 13.26 -9.19 -8.37
CA SER A 93 12.00 -8.83 -9.03
C SER A 93 10.95 -9.94 -8.97
N VAL A 94 9.69 -9.51 -9.06
CA VAL A 94 8.51 -10.36 -9.21
C VAL A 94 7.66 -9.85 -10.37
N LYS A 95 7.03 -10.77 -11.11
CA LYS A 95 6.10 -10.44 -12.19
C LYS A 95 4.67 -10.48 -11.66
N VAL A 96 3.95 -9.40 -11.84
CA VAL A 96 2.53 -9.29 -11.50
C VAL A 96 1.71 -9.49 -12.77
N LYS A 97 0.91 -10.54 -12.83
CA LYS A 97 -0.11 -10.66 -13.88
C LYS A 97 -1.33 -9.86 -13.45
N SER A 98 -1.63 -8.77 -14.15
CA SER A 98 -2.91 -8.09 -13.97
C SER A 98 -4.03 -8.92 -14.62
N ILE A 99 -5.14 -9.12 -13.91
CA ILE A 99 -6.33 -9.80 -14.46
C ILE A 99 -7.02 -8.91 -15.52
N THR A 100 -6.78 -7.61 -15.49
CA THR A 100 -7.48 -6.62 -16.32
C THR A 100 -6.72 -6.16 -17.56
N THR A 101 -5.44 -6.44 -17.65
CA THR A 101 -4.61 -6.07 -18.81
C THR A 101 -3.58 -7.16 -19.09
N ASP A 102 -3.35 -7.49 -20.37
CA ASP A 102 -2.29 -8.43 -20.80
C ASP A 102 -0.86 -7.93 -20.47
N ALA A 103 -0.74 -6.77 -19.85
CA ALA A 103 0.54 -6.19 -19.47
C ALA A 103 1.06 -6.82 -18.17
N VAL A 104 2.17 -7.53 -18.27
CA VAL A 104 2.92 -8.00 -17.11
C VAL A 104 3.55 -6.80 -16.42
N GLN A 105 3.06 -6.46 -15.23
CA GLN A 105 3.72 -5.47 -14.37
C GLN A 105 4.85 -6.17 -13.59
N THR A 106 5.93 -5.44 -13.36
CA THR A 106 7.06 -5.94 -12.56
C THR A 106 7.18 -5.08 -11.32
N LEU A 107 7.33 -5.71 -10.16
CA LEU A 107 7.82 -5.02 -8.97
C LEU A 107 9.26 -5.47 -8.72
N CYS A 108 10.14 -4.52 -8.41
CA CYS A 108 11.55 -4.79 -8.20
C CYS A 108 12.17 -3.95 -7.08
N LEU A 109 13.20 -4.52 -6.48
CA LEU A 109 14.09 -3.88 -5.52
C LEU A 109 15.53 -3.89 -6.05
N ASP A 110 16.25 -2.81 -5.81
CA ASP A 110 17.71 -2.84 -5.89
C ASP A 110 18.27 -3.82 -4.84
N GLY A 111 19.35 -4.52 -5.16
CA GLY A 111 19.94 -5.54 -4.29
C GLY A 111 20.28 -5.03 -2.89
N ALA A 112 20.80 -3.81 -2.78
CA ALA A 112 21.06 -3.17 -1.49
C ALA A 112 19.79 -2.96 -0.66
N LYS A 113 18.65 -2.71 -1.33
CA LYS A 113 17.34 -2.56 -0.66
C LYS A 113 16.74 -3.92 -0.29
N ALA A 114 16.94 -4.95 -1.12
CA ALA A 114 16.54 -6.31 -0.81
C ALA A 114 17.29 -6.86 0.43
N GLU A 115 18.59 -6.57 0.57
CA GLU A 115 19.37 -6.94 1.75
C GLU A 115 18.84 -6.31 3.06
N LEU A 116 18.21 -5.12 2.99
CA LEU A 116 17.56 -4.51 4.17
C LEU A 116 16.34 -5.31 4.68
N LEU A 117 15.75 -6.16 3.85
CA LEU A 117 14.62 -7.01 4.22
C LEU A 117 15.05 -8.35 4.80
N LYS A 118 16.27 -8.79 4.52
CA LYS A 118 16.77 -10.13 4.86
C LYS A 118 16.80 -10.38 6.36
N GLY A 119 16.08 -11.42 6.80
CA GLY A 119 15.95 -11.77 8.21
C GLY A 119 15.17 -10.77 9.05
N LYS A 120 14.42 -9.86 8.42
CA LYS A 120 13.67 -8.80 9.09
C LYS A 120 12.18 -9.08 9.10
N LYS A 121 11.49 -8.55 10.13
CA LYS A 121 10.04 -8.45 10.22
C LYS A 121 9.58 -7.30 9.34
N VAL A 122 8.92 -7.61 8.24
CA VAL A 122 8.50 -6.64 7.23
C VAL A 122 7.02 -6.29 7.39
N LEU A 123 6.71 -5.02 7.58
CA LEU A 123 5.37 -4.46 7.49
C LEU A 123 5.13 -3.96 6.07
N ILE A 124 4.17 -4.55 5.36
CA ILE A 124 3.73 -4.05 4.06
C ILE A 124 2.66 -2.98 4.28
N VAL A 125 2.81 -1.83 3.63
CA VAL A 125 1.84 -0.73 3.70
C VAL A 125 1.43 -0.24 2.32
N ASP A 126 0.16 0.16 2.18
CA ASP A 126 -0.37 0.82 0.99
C ASP A 126 -1.40 1.89 1.39
N ASP A 127 -1.80 2.77 0.47
CA ASP A 127 -2.88 3.72 0.71
C ASP A 127 -4.25 3.03 0.74
N VAL A 128 -4.54 2.21 -0.26
CA VAL A 128 -5.78 1.43 -0.42
C VAL A 128 -5.46 0.00 -0.81
N ILE A 129 -6.05 -0.96 -0.13
CA ILE A 129 -6.07 -2.36 -0.57
C ILE A 129 -7.45 -2.66 -1.15
N SER A 130 -7.49 -3.10 -2.42
CA SER A 130 -8.70 -3.54 -3.12
C SER A 130 -8.62 -5.02 -3.50
N THR A 131 -8.19 -5.38 -4.69
CA THR A 131 -8.06 -6.79 -5.12
C THR A 131 -6.95 -7.56 -4.40
N GLY A 132 -5.93 -6.85 -3.92
CA GLY A 132 -4.77 -7.43 -3.23
C GLY A 132 -3.67 -7.97 -4.15
N GLU A 133 -3.73 -7.73 -5.46
CA GLU A 133 -2.68 -8.17 -6.40
C GLU A 133 -1.33 -7.55 -6.08
N SER A 134 -1.29 -6.24 -5.86
CA SER A 134 -0.07 -5.53 -5.43
C SER A 134 0.47 -6.08 -4.12
N LEU A 135 -0.44 -6.39 -3.19
CA LEU A 135 -0.10 -6.96 -1.89
C LEU A 135 0.58 -8.33 -2.02
N ASN A 136 0.03 -9.22 -2.86
CA ASN A 136 0.60 -10.55 -3.10
C ASN A 136 2.00 -10.45 -3.71
N SER A 137 2.20 -9.50 -4.61
CA SER A 137 3.50 -9.25 -5.22
C SER A 137 4.53 -8.72 -4.24
N LEU A 138 4.13 -7.86 -3.31
CA LEU A 138 5.00 -7.39 -2.22
C LEU A 138 5.34 -8.52 -1.23
N LYS A 139 4.40 -9.42 -0.93
CA LYS A 139 4.66 -10.63 -0.14
C LYS A 139 5.71 -11.53 -0.82
N GLU A 140 5.55 -11.78 -2.12
CA GLU A 140 6.51 -12.58 -2.90
C GLU A 140 7.88 -11.92 -2.96
N LEU A 141 7.94 -10.61 -3.17
CA LEU A 141 9.18 -9.84 -3.22
C LEU A 141 9.91 -9.88 -1.86
N THR A 142 9.15 -9.78 -0.76
CA THR A 142 9.68 -9.93 0.61
C THR A 142 10.29 -11.32 0.82
N ALA A 143 9.57 -12.37 0.45
CA ALA A 143 10.07 -13.76 0.58
C ALA A 143 11.33 -14.00 -0.25
N LYS A 144 11.38 -13.52 -1.51
CA LYS A 144 12.56 -13.60 -2.36
C LYS A 144 13.76 -12.84 -1.78
N SER A 145 13.51 -11.79 -1.02
CA SER A 145 14.54 -11.00 -0.33
C SER A 145 14.95 -11.58 1.03
N GLY A 146 14.34 -12.71 1.45
CA GLY A 146 14.62 -13.37 2.73
C GLY A 146 14.03 -12.67 3.96
N GLY A 147 13.03 -11.82 3.79
CA GLY A 147 12.28 -11.17 4.86
C GLY A 147 11.03 -11.98 5.27
N GLU A 148 10.47 -11.66 6.44
CA GLU A 148 9.26 -12.24 6.97
C GLU A 148 8.16 -11.17 7.00
N VAL A 149 7.03 -11.37 6.29
CA VAL A 149 5.88 -10.46 6.36
C VAL A 149 5.13 -10.69 7.66
N VAL A 150 5.14 -9.70 8.56
CA VAL A 150 4.43 -9.79 9.84
C VAL A 150 3.02 -9.24 9.78
N ALA A 151 2.76 -8.26 8.91
CA ALA A 151 1.42 -7.76 8.62
C ALA A 151 1.38 -7.01 7.29
N CYS A 152 0.16 -6.84 6.77
CA CYS A 152 -0.15 -6.00 5.64
C CYS A 152 -1.17 -4.96 6.10
N SER A 153 -0.91 -3.69 5.83
CA SER A 153 -1.77 -2.61 6.30
C SER A 153 -2.04 -1.55 5.23
N ALA A 154 -3.19 -0.88 5.37
CA ALA A 154 -3.56 0.24 4.52
C ALA A 154 -4.37 1.28 5.30
N VAL A 155 -4.49 2.48 4.76
CA VAL A 155 -5.44 3.46 5.29
C VAL A 155 -6.86 2.97 5.06
N LEU A 156 -7.16 2.54 3.84
CA LEU A 156 -8.49 2.10 3.43
C LEU A 156 -8.47 0.69 2.84
N ALA A 157 -9.55 -0.06 3.10
CA ALA A 157 -9.86 -1.31 2.42
C ALA A 157 -11.10 -1.12 1.55
N GLU A 158 -10.98 -1.34 0.23
CA GLU A 158 -12.02 -1.09 -0.75
C GLU A 158 -12.80 -2.35 -1.09
N GLY A 159 -14.12 -2.25 -1.09
CA GLY A 159 -15.02 -3.35 -1.45
C GLY A 159 -14.79 -4.61 -0.59
N ASP A 160 -14.64 -5.76 -1.24
CA ASP A 160 -14.47 -7.06 -0.58
C ASP A 160 -13.19 -7.16 0.28
N ALA A 161 -12.20 -6.30 0.01
CA ALA A 161 -11.01 -6.22 0.86
C ALA A 161 -11.35 -5.84 2.31
N ALA A 162 -12.45 -5.13 2.53
CA ALA A 162 -12.90 -4.74 3.86
C ALA A 162 -13.40 -5.91 4.74
N ASP A 163 -13.59 -7.09 4.15
CA ASP A 163 -13.98 -8.32 4.87
C ASP A 163 -12.81 -9.27 5.14
N ARG A 164 -11.62 -8.96 4.60
CA ARG A 164 -10.40 -9.74 4.80
C ARG A 164 -9.93 -9.66 6.24
N LYS A 165 -9.41 -10.80 6.74
CA LYS A 165 -8.86 -10.94 8.10
C LYS A 165 -7.32 -10.91 8.13
N ASP A 166 -6.68 -10.96 6.96
CA ASP A 166 -5.22 -10.99 6.80
C ASP A 166 -4.61 -9.60 6.54
N ILE A 167 -5.42 -8.55 6.61
CA ILE A 167 -4.99 -7.15 6.46
C ILE A 167 -5.48 -6.30 7.64
N ILE A 168 -4.73 -5.25 7.94
CA ILE A 168 -5.03 -4.24 8.95
C ILE A 168 -5.34 -2.93 8.21
N PHE A 169 -6.47 -2.30 8.50
CA PHE A 169 -6.85 -1.03 7.87
C PHE A 169 -7.64 -0.16 8.83
N LEU A 170 -7.70 1.14 8.55
CA LEU A 170 -8.42 2.09 9.41
C LEU A 170 -9.90 2.16 9.06
N HIS A 171 -10.24 2.28 7.78
CA HIS A 171 -11.63 2.48 7.36
C HIS A 171 -11.96 1.70 6.08
N LYS A 172 -13.26 1.38 5.93
CA LYS A 172 -13.79 0.77 4.71
C LYS A 172 -14.06 1.84 3.66
N LEU A 173 -13.64 1.59 2.41
CA LEU A 173 -13.96 2.41 1.26
C LEU A 173 -15.06 1.71 0.44
N PRO A 174 -16.26 2.33 0.28
CA PRO A 174 -17.35 1.65 -0.41
C PRO A 174 -17.13 1.59 -1.93
N LEU A 175 -17.71 0.57 -2.54
CA LEU A 175 -17.97 0.51 -3.98
C LEU A 175 -19.42 0.95 -4.23
N PHE A 176 -19.66 1.72 -5.28
CA PHE A 176 -21.00 2.15 -5.69
C PHE A 176 -21.43 1.34 -6.91
N VAL A 177 -22.22 0.30 -6.67
CA VAL A 177 -22.77 -0.58 -7.71
C VAL A 177 -24.16 -0.09 -8.05
N LYS A 178 -24.49 0.04 -9.35
CA LYS A 178 -25.80 0.42 -9.87
C LYS A 178 -26.70 -0.79 -10.04
#